data_7babafdda24c0f928ff304469a33ea0a
#
_entry.id   7babafdda24c0f928ff304469a33ea0a
#
_cell.length_a   1.000
_cell.length_b   1.000
_cell.length_c   1.000
_cell.angle_alpha   90.00
_cell.angle_beta   90.00
_cell.angle_gamma   90.00
#
_symmetry.space_group_name_H-M   'P 1'
#
loop_
_entity.id
_entity.type
_entity.pdbx_description
1 polymer ?
#
loop_
_entity_poly.entity_id
_entity_poly.type
_entity_poly.pdbx_seq_one_letter_code
_entity_poly.pdbx_strand_id
1 'polypeptide(L)'
;EELFEHAIQMFFNNVVPPRSFPGTFIRHVPNTEEIKQLQNQIDYLAAKPQPEQRTPAWYVFRHNLITASNAYKAFENQSAKNQIIYEKCKPIDMDRRSGFVNVDSPLHWGQKYEPLSVMLYERDYDTQVGDFGCIQHDTYSFLGASPDGINIDPTRPSRFGRMLEIKNIVNRVIDGIPKKEYWVQMQLQ
;
A
#
# COMPACT_ATOMS: atom_id res chain seq x y z
N GLU A 1 -13.91 -26.24 -18.22
CA GLU A 1 -12.96 -25.78 -17.20
C GLU A 1 -11.76 -25.14 -17.89
N GLU A 2 -11.01 -25.85 -18.74
CA GLU A 2 -9.84 -25.31 -19.48
C GLU A 2 -10.17 -24.06 -20.34
N LEU A 3 -11.33 -23.98 -20.96
CA LEU A 3 -11.73 -22.82 -21.77
C LEU A 3 -11.97 -21.59 -20.92
N PHE A 4 -12.49 -21.79 -19.72
CA PHE A 4 -12.73 -20.71 -18.74
C PHE A 4 -11.40 -20.21 -18.15
N GLU A 5 -10.51 -21.10 -17.79
CA GLU A 5 -9.16 -20.75 -17.33
C GLU A 5 -8.37 -20.01 -18.41
N HIS A 6 -8.47 -20.46 -19.68
CA HIS A 6 -7.83 -19.76 -20.79
C HIS A 6 -8.40 -18.36 -21.02
N ALA A 7 -9.72 -18.20 -20.93
CA ALA A 7 -10.37 -16.89 -21.05
C ALA A 7 -9.96 -15.93 -19.92
N ILE A 8 -9.90 -16.42 -18.68
CA ILE A 8 -9.40 -15.67 -17.53
C ILE A 8 -7.94 -15.27 -17.76
N GLN A 9 -7.09 -16.18 -18.20
CA GLN A 9 -5.69 -15.90 -18.46
C GLN A 9 -5.52 -14.86 -19.57
N MET A 10 -6.29 -14.95 -20.65
CA MET A 10 -6.31 -13.95 -21.72
C MET A 10 -6.78 -12.59 -21.21
N PHE A 11 -7.83 -12.56 -20.38
CA PHE A 11 -8.31 -11.32 -19.77
C PHE A 11 -7.21 -10.64 -18.95
N PHE A 12 -6.60 -11.37 -18.02
CA PHE A 12 -5.54 -10.81 -17.19
C PHE A 12 -4.29 -10.40 -17.98
N ASN A 13 -3.93 -11.12 -19.02
CA ASN A 13 -2.79 -10.75 -19.87
C ASN A 13 -3.05 -9.48 -20.68
N ASN A 14 -4.29 -9.18 -21.03
CA ASN A 14 -4.65 -8.02 -21.86
C ASN A 14 -5.15 -6.82 -21.05
N VAL A 15 -5.72 -7.04 -19.87
CA VAL A 15 -6.36 -5.98 -19.06
C VAL A 15 -5.51 -5.57 -17.86
N VAL A 16 -4.73 -6.50 -17.29
CA VAL A 16 -3.84 -6.17 -16.17
C VAL A 16 -2.68 -5.31 -16.68
N PRO A 17 -2.52 -4.08 -16.17
CA PRO A 17 -1.45 -3.19 -16.59
C PRO A 17 -0.08 -3.77 -16.26
N PRO A 18 0.96 -3.47 -17.03
CA PRO A 18 2.32 -3.90 -16.72
C PRO A 18 2.79 -3.29 -15.40
N ARG A 19 3.69 -3.96 -14.70
CA ARG A 19 4.26 -3.47 -13.43
C ARG A 19 5.07 -2.18 -13.55
N SER A 20 5.41 -1.78 -14.76
CA SER A 20 6.04 -0.49 -15.06
C SER A 20 5.45 0.09 -16.34
N PHE A 21 5.47 1.42 -16.44
CA PHE A 21 5.03 2.12 -17.63
C PHE A 21 6.23 2.62 -18.44
N PRO A 22 6.13 2.68 -19.78
CA PRO A 22 7.09 3.38 -20.62
C PRO A 22 7.24 4.85 -20.15
N GLY A 23 8.44 5.42 -20.30
CA GLY A 23 8.70 6.81 -19.92
C GLY A 23 7.87 7.86 -20.68
N THR A 24 7.23 7.45 -21.78
CA THR A 24 6.32 8.27 -22.59
C THR A 24 4.87 8.26 -22.10
N PHE A 25 4.57 7.60 -20.98
CA PHE A 25 3.21 7.57 -20.45
C PHE A 25 2.75 8.98 -20.04
N ILE A 26 1.76 9.51 -20.78
CA ILE A 26 1.13 10.80 -20.46
C ILE A 26 0.15 10.56 -19.32
N ARG A 27 0.42 11.18 -18.17
CA ARG A 27 -0.45 11.10 -17.01
C ARG A 27 -1.63 12.06 -17.16
N HIS A 28 -2.82 11.57 -16.84
CA HIS A 28 -3.99 12.44 -16.73
C HIS A 28 -3.77 13.50 -15.65
N VAL A 29 -4.10 14.75 -15.98
CA VAL A 29 -4.15 15.85 -15.03
C VAL A 29 -5.61 16.15 -14.76
N PRO A 30 -6.09 15.97 -13.52
CA PRO A 30 -7.50 16.17 -13.21
C PRO A 30 -7.93 17.63 -13.42
N ASN A 31 -9.15 17.80 -13.90
CA ASN A 31 -9.80 19.10 -14.01
C ASN A 31 -10.36 19.55 -12.65
N THR A 32 -10.94 20.75 -12.60
CA THR A 32 -11.44 21.34 -11.34
C THR A 32 -12.52 20.48 -10.66
N GLU A 33 -13.41 19.86 -11.42
CA GLU A 33 -14.47 19.01 -10.84
C GLU A 33 -13.89 17.69 -10.31
N GLU A 34 -12.97 17.10 -11.03
CA GLU A 34 -12.23 15.90 -10.59
C GLU A 34 -11.40 16.18 -9.33
N ILE A 35 -10.77 17.37 -9.23
CA ILE A 35 -10.04 17.79 -8.03
C ILE A 35 -11.00 17.86 -6.83
N LYS A 36 -12.20 18.40 -7.00
CA LYS A 36 -13.21 18.47 -5.95
C LYS A 36 -13.69 17.09 -5.52
N GLN A 37 -13.88 16.17 -6.47
CA GLN A 37 -14.22 14.78 -6.17
C GLN A 37 -13.10 14.06 -5.42
N LEU A 38 -11.84 14.26 -5.83
CA LEU A 38 -10.67 13.72 -5.12
C LEU A 38 -10.56 14.30 -3.70
N GLN A 39 -10.82 15.59 -3.51
CA GLN A 39 -10.84 16.19 -2.18
C GLN A 39 -11.88 15.53 -1.28
N ASN A 40 -13.10 15.34 -1.77
CA ASN A 40 -14.14 14.65 -1.01
C ASN A 40 -13.75 13.22 -0.65
N GLN A 41 -13.04 12.52 -1.54
CA GLN A 41 -12.52 11.16 -1.26
C GLN A 41 -11.42 11.18 -0.19
N ILE A 42 -10.49 12.13 -0.26
CA ILE A 42 -9.43 12.31 0.74
C ILE A 42 -10.06 12.59 2.12
N ASP A 43 -11.01 13.52 2.18
CA ASP A 43 -11.71 13.88 3.42
C ASP A 43 -12.47 12.68 3.99
N TYR A 44 -13.11 11.91 3.12
CA TYR A 44 -13.80 10.68 3.50
C TYR A 44 -12.82 9.64 4.09
N LEU A 45 -11.66 9.43 3.46
CA LEU A 45 -10.64 8.51 3.97
C LEU A 45 -10.06 8.99 5.31
N ALA A 46 -9.81 10.30 5.45
CA ALA A 46 -9.31 10.88 6.69
C ALA A 46 -10.30 10.75 7.86
N ALA A 47 -11.60 10.77 7.58
CA ALA A 47 -12.65 10.61 8.58
C ALA A 47 -12.87 9.16 9.05
N LYS A 48 -12.31 8.16 8.36
CA LYS A 48 -12.43 6.76 8.78
C LYS A 48 -11.67 6.47 10.07
N PRO A 49 -12.12 5.49 10.88
CA PRO A 49 -11.37 5.03 12.04
C PRO A 49 -9.98 4.53 11.66
N GLN A 50 -8.96 5.15 12.19
CA GLN A 50 -7.56 4.83 11.93
C GLN A 50 -6.81 4.77 13.27
N PRO A 51 -6.74 3.58 13.91
CA PRO A 51 -6.00 3.44 15.15
C PRO A 51 -4.54 3.87 14.99
N GLU A 52 -4.03 4.61 15.96
CA GLU A 52 -2.64 5.06 15.99
C GLU A 52 -1.67 3.89 15.83
N GLN A 53 -0.70 4.05 14.94
CA GLN A 53 0.27 3.01 14.60
C GLN A 53 1.02 2.49 15.83
N ARG A 54 1.24 1.18 15.87
CA ARG A 54 1.99 0.47 16.93
C ARG A 54 1.32 0.47 18.30
N THR A 55 0.07 0.95 18.41
CA THR A 55 -0.74 0.76 19.61
C THR A 55 -1.36 -0.65 19.64
N PRO A 56 -1.78 -1.16 20.82
CA PRO A 56 -2.52 -2.40 20.92
C PRO A 56 -3.76 -2.43 20.00
N ALA A 57 -4.51 -1.34 19.94
CA ALA A 57 -5.68 -1.20 19.07
C ALA A 57 -5.32 -1.35 17.58
N TRP A 58 -4.22 -0.78 17.15
CA TRP A 58 -3.73 -0.91 15.77
C TRP A 58 -3.35 -2.36 15.42
N TYR A 59 -2.71 -3.07 16.35
CA TYR A 59 -2.36 -4.48 16.12
C TYR A 59 -3.60 -5.36 16.02
N VAL A 60 -4.60 -5.15 16.89
CA VAL A 60 -5.88 -5.87 16.83
C VAL A 60 -6.61 -5.56 15.53
N PHE A 61 -6.70 -4.29 15.15
CA PHE A 61 -7.35 -3.86 13.92
C PHE A 61 -6.71 -4.53 12.70
N ARG A 62 -5.39 -4.48 12.56
CA ARG A 62 -4.66 -5.09 11.43
C ARG A 62 -4.69 -6.63 11.45
N HIS A 63 -4.81 -7.24 12.63
CA HIS A 63 -4.92 -8.69 12.72
C HIS A 63 -6.20 -9.20 12.06
N ASN A 64 -7.28 -8.45 12.17
CA ASN A 64 -8.57 -8.80 11.57
C ASN A 64 -8.65 -8.51 10.06
N LEU A 65 -7.60 -7.95 9.46
CA LEU A 65 -7.54 -7.57 8.06
C LEU A 65 -6.45 -8.33 7.31
N ILE A 66 -6.73 -8.71 6.07
CA ILE A 66 -5.68 -9.00 5.09
C ILE A 66 -5.20 -7.64 4.58
N THR A 67 -4.02 -7.23 5.01
CA THR A 67 -3.46 -5.95 4.60
C THR A 67 -2.86 -6.02 3.21
N ALA A 68 -2.88 -4.92 2.47
CA ALA A 68 -2.34 -4.84 1.11
C ALA A 68 -0.90 -5.39 1.02
N SER A 69 -0.07 -5.12 2.04
CA SER A 69 1.31 -5.63 2.12
C SER A 69 1.43 -7.16 2.25
N ASN A 70 0.39 -7.84 2.74
CA ASN A 70 0.36 -9.30 2.89
C ASN A 70 -0.47 -10.00 1.82
N ALA A 71 -1.31 -9.27 1.11
CA ALA A 71 -2.28 -9.83 0.16
C ALA A 71 -1.61 -10.60 -0.99
N TYR A 72 -0.38 -10.24 -1.39
CA TYR A 72 0.37 -10.96 -2.43
C TYR A 72 0.50 -12.45 -2.13
N LYS A 73 0.56 -12.85 -0.85
CA LYS A 73 0.65 -14.27 -0.43
C LYS A 73 -0.56 -15.10 -0.90
N ALA A 74 -1.72 -14.46 -1.09
CA ALA A 74 -2.91 -15.14 -1.62
C ALA A 74 -2.76 -15.57 -3.08
N PHE A 75 -1.85 -14.93 -3.82
CA PHE A 75 -1.53 -15.20 -5.22
C PHE A 75 -0.29 -16.08 -5.40
N GLU A 76 0.31 -16.53 -4.30
CA GLU A 76 1.48 -17.38 -4.26
C GLU A 76 1.10 -18.87 -4.08
N ASN A 77 2.10 -19.71 -3.83
CA ASN A 77 1.90 -21.13 -3.60
C ASN A 77 1.09 -21.44 -2.32
N GLN A 78 0.68 -22.70 -2.16
CA GLN A 78 -0.15 -23.14 -1.04
C GLN A 78 0.51 -22.88 0.33
N SER A 79 1.84 -22.95 0.43
CA SER A 79 2.54 -22.66 1.67
C SER A 79 2.38 -21.19 2.11
N ALA A 80 2.47 -20.25 1.16
CA ALA A 80 2.24 -18.82 1.44
C ALA A 80 0.78 -18.54 1.85
N LYS A 81 -0.19 -19.20 1.18
CA LYS A 81 -1.61 -19.12 1.55
C LYS A 81 -1.86 -19.64 2.97
N ASN A 82 -1.29 -20.80 3.30
CA ASN A 82 -1.40 -21.37 4.63
C ASN A 82 -0.78 -20.46 5.70
N GLN A 83 0.29 -19.74 5.36
CA GLN A 83 0.91 -18.79 6.27
C GLN A 83 -0.05 -17.64 6.62
N ILE A 84 -0.77 -17.06 5.64
CA ILE A 84 -1.77 -16.01 5.93
C ILE A 84 -2.86 -16.58 6.85
N ILE A 85 -3.40 -17.75 6.51
CA ILE A 85 -4.45 -18.39 7.31
C ILE A 85 -3.97 -18.59 8.74
N TYR A 86 -2.78 -19.15 8.92
CA TYR A 86 -2.19 -19.36 10.25
C TYR A 86 -2.02 -18.05 11.01
N GLU A 87 -1.46 -17.01 10.37
CA GLU A 87 -1.26 -15.69 10.98
C GLU A 87 -2.58 -15.04 11.43
N LYS A 88 -3.68 -15.27 10.69
CA LYS A 88 -4.99 -14.68 11.00
C LYS A 88 -5.82 -15.50 11.99
N CYS A 89 -5.63 -16.80 12.02
CA CYS A 89 -6.32 -17.68 12.98
C CYS A 89 -5.62 -17.77 14.33
N LYS A 90 -4.32 -17.45 14.40
CA LYS A 90 -3.59 -17.48 15.66
C LYS A 90 -3.96 -16.29 16.55
N PRO A 91 -4.22 -16.48 17.85
CA PRO A 91 -4.41 -15.37 18.78
C PRO A 91 -3.23 -14.39 18.75
N ILE A 92 -3.54 -13.10 18.92
CA ILE A 92 -2.50 -12.06 18.99
C ILE A 92 -1.73 -12.23 20.29
N ASP A 93 -0.43 -12.42 20.17
CA ASP A 93 0.49 -12.41 21.31
C ASP A 93 1.03 -10.97 21.48
N MET A 94 0.46 -10.24 22.41
CA MET A 94 0.84 -8.85 22.67
C MET A 94 2.17 -8.74 23.39
N ASP A 95 2.55 -9.75 24.19
CA ASP A 95 3.76 -9.73 25.00
C ASP A 95 5.03 -9.86 24.14
N ARG A 96 4.95 -10.63 23.06
CA ARG A 96 6.06 -10.77 22.10
C ARG A 96 6.40 -9.48 21.35
N ARG A 97 5.53 -8.48 21.33
CA ARG A 97 5.70 -7.25 20.57
C ARG A 97 6.41 -6.14 21.33
N SER A 98 6.58 -6.32 22.64
CA SER A 98 7.41 -5.46 23.51
C SER A 98 8.90 -5.82 23.52
N GLY A 99 9.32 -6.77 22.69
CA GLY A 99 10.67 -7.33 22.70
C GLY A 99 11.72 -6.45 22.00
N PHE A 100 12.96 -6.94 22.05
CA PHE A 100 14.15 -6.31 21.48
C PHE A 100 13.96 -5.91 20.01
N VAL A 101 14.17 -4.63 19.71
CA VAL A 101 14.16 -4.11 18.34
C VAL A 101 15.55 -4.33 17.73
N ASN A 102 15.63 -5.17 16.69
CA ASN A 102 16.85 -5.31 15.91
C ASN A 102 17.04 -4.08 15.01
N VAL A 103 17.87 -3.15 15.47
CA VAL A 103 18.15 -1.87 14.77
C VAL A 103 18.92 -2.05 13.46
N ASP A 104 19.54 -3.20 13.24
CA ASP A 104 20.29 -3.51 12.01
C ASP A 104 19.42 -4.25 10.98
N SER A 105 18.14 -4.48 11.29
CA SER A 105 17.24 -5.16 10.36
C SER A 105 16.84 -4.26 9.19
N PRO A 106 16.62 -4.81 7.98
CA PRO A 106 16.07 -4.05 6.85
C PRO A 106 14.74 -3.41 7.14
N LEU A 107 13.92 -4.01 8.02
CA LEU A 107 12.65 -3.46 8.46
C LEU A 107 12.85 -2.18 9.28
N HIS A 108 13.78 -2.20 10.24
CA HIS A 108 14.11 -1.02 11.04
C HIS A 108 14.70 0.10 10.16
N TRP A 109 15.59 -0.25 9.22
CA TRP A 109 16.12 0.68 8.23
C TRP A 109 15.00 1.35 7.44
N GLY A 110 14.05 0.57 6.90
CA GLY A 110 12.89 1.08 6.19
C GLY A 110 12.12 2.12 7.01
N GLN A 111 11.76 1.76 8.23
CA GLN A 111 11.00 2.62 9.14
C GLN A 111 11.76 3.90 9.55
N LYS A 112 13.06 3.79 9.78
CA LYS A 112 13.90 4.92 10.18
C LYS A 112 13.98 6.02 9.12
N TYR A 113 14.06 5.63 7.84
CA TYR A 113 14.28 6.56 6.74
C TYR A 113 12.99 6.91 5.96
N GLU A 114 11.85 6.32 6.30
CA GLU A 114 10.56 6.61 5.68
C GLU A 114 10.18 8.10 5.77
N PRO A 115 10.24 8.77 6.94
CA PRO A 115 9.94 10.20 7.03
C PRO A 115 10.88 11.06 6.16
N LEU A 116 12.16 10.72 6.11
CA LEU A 116 13.12 11.43 5.26
C LEU A 116 12.78 11.25 3.77
N SER A 117 12.36 10.06 3.38
CA SER A 117 11.94 9.79 1.99
C SER A 117 10.67 10.55 1.61
N VAL A 118 9.71 10.72 2.55
CA VAL A 118 8.54 11.59 2.36
C VAL A 118 8.99 13.03 2.15
N MET A 119 9.83 13.58 3.03
CA MET A 119 10.35 14.95 2.91
C MET A 119 11.09 15.19 1.59
N LEU A 120 11.88 14.22 1.13
CA LEU A 120 12.57 14.31 -0.17
C LEU A 120 11.57 14.33 -1.32
N TYR A 121 10.55 13.48 -1.26
CA TYR A 121 9.49 13.44 -2.26
C TYR A 121 8.71 14.76 -2.31
N GLU A 122 8.33 15.31 -1.16
CA GLU A 122 7.63 16.60 -1.07
C GLU A 122 8.46 17.73 -1.67
N ARG A 123 9.74 17.80 -1.32
CA ARG A 123 10.68 18.79 -1.87
C ARG A 123 10.85 18.64 -3.39
N ASP A 124 11.13 17.43 -3.87
CA ASP A 124 11.46 17.18 -5.28
C ASP A 124 10.27 17.38 -6.22
N TYR A 125 9.06 17.23 -5.68
CA TYR A 125 7.83 17.37 -6.44
C TYR A 125 6.99 18.57 -6.05
N ASP A 126 7.47 19.38 -5.11
CA ASP A 126 6.81 20.60 -4.63
C ASP A 126 5.34 20.32 -4.28
N THR A 127 5.12 19.35 -3.40
CA THR A 127 3.78 18.86 -3.01
C THR A 127 3.73 18.58 -1.52
N GLN A 128 2.55 18.31 -0.98
CA GLN A 128 2.33 17.88 0.40
C GLN A 128 1.75 16.48 0.46
N VAL A 129 2.25 15.68 1.38
CA VAL A 129 1.79 14.31 1.63
C VAL A 129 1.09 14.24 2.97
N GLY A 130 -0.19 13.87 2.97
CA GLY A 130 -0.96 13.60 4.18
C GLY A 130 -0.66 12.21 4.71
N ASP A 131 -0.57 12.07 6.03
CA ASP A 131 -0.42 10.80 6.73
C ASP A 131 -1.77 10.10 6.89
N PHE A 132 -1.81 8.80 6.60
CA PHE A 132 -2.98 7.95 6.73
C PHE A 132 -2.60 6.65 7.43
N GLY A 133 -3.42 6.24 8.39
CA GLY A 133 -3.24 4.99 9.10
C GLY A 133 -3.67 3.76 8.29
N CYS A 134 -4.05 2.71 9.00
CA CYS A 134 -4.62 1.52 8.38
C CYS A 134 -6.11 1.75 8.12
N ILE A 135 -6.49 1.77 6.86
CA ILE A 135 -7.86 2.00 6.38
C ILE A 135 -8.49 0.67 5.95
N GLN A 136 -9.66 0.37 6.46
CA GLN A 136 -10.45 -0.80 6.05
C GLN A 136 -11.22 -0.49 4.76
N HIS A 137 -11.29 -1.48 3.86
CA HIS A 137 -12.05 -1.37 2.62
C HIS A 137 -13.56 -1.37 2.89
N ASP A 138 -14.33 -0.53 2.18
CA ASP A 138 -15.76 -0.36 2.43
C ASP A 138 -16.60 -1.59 2.09
N THR A 139 -16.33 -2.20 0.97
CA THR A 139 -17.08 -3.36 0.47
C THR A 139 -16.50 -4.67 1.00
N TYR A 140 -15.20 -4.79 1.02
CA TYR A 140 -14.49 -6.01 1.45
C TYR A 140 -13.90 -5.80 2.84
N SER A 141 -14.72 -5.91 3.86
CA SER A 141 -14.37 -5.59 5.25
C SER A 141 -13.20 -6.40 5.82
N PHE A 142 -12.77 -7.46 5.14
CA PHE A 142 -11.58 -8.23 5.48
C PHE A 142 -10.29 -7.67 4.86
N LEU A 143 -10.37 -6.67 3.98
CA LEU A 143 -9.21 -6.01 3.38
C LEU A 143 -8.91 -4.69 4.07
N GLY A 144 -7.62 -4.34 4.12
CA GLY A 144 -7.18 -3.05 4.59
C GLY A 144 -5.85 -2.64 3.98
N ALA A 145 -5.61 -1.34 3.96
CA ALA A 145 -4.40 -0.75 3.41
C ALA A 145 -3.84 0.32 4.34
N SER A 146 -2.52 0.46 4.36
CA SER A 146 -1.82 1.55 5.03
C SER A 146 -0.83 2.11 4.02
N PRO A 147 -1.20 3.14 3.27
CA PRO A 147 -0.26 3.85 2.41
C PRO A 147 0.76 4.60 3.27
N ASP A 148 1.95 4.84 2.74
CA ASP A 148 2.94 5.70 3.39
C ASP A 148 2.58 7.20 3.25
N GLY A 149 1.51 7.50 2.52
CA GLY A 149 0.86 8.78 2.42
C GLY A 149 0.00 8.94 1.17
N ILE A 150 -0.74 10.06 1.13
CA ILE A 150 -1.52 10.48 -0.04
C ILE A 150 -1.19 11.94 -0.32
N ASN A 151 -0.96 12.29 -1.58
CA ASN A 151 -0.73 13.68 -1.96
C ASN A 151 -2.01 14.50 -1.76
N ILE A 152 -1.94 15.50 -0.91
CA ILE A 152 -3.09 16.33 -0.48
C ILE A 152 -3.02 17.78 -0.96
N ASP A 153 -2.03 18.15 -1.77
CA ASP A 153 -1.88 19.50 -2.29
C ASP A 153 -2.65 19.69 -3.61
N PRO A 154 -3.81 20.38 -3.59
CA PRO A 154 -4.62 20.61 -4.79
C PRO A 154 -3.95 21.57 -5.80
N THR A 155 -2.92 22.32 -5.37
CA THR A 155 -2.15 23.20 -6.28
C THR A 155 -1.24 22.42 -7.20
N ARG A 156 -1.07 21.12 -6.96
CA ARG A 156 -0.30 20.17 -7.77
C ARG A 156 -1.22 19.10 -8.38
N PRO A 157 -2.14 19.49 -9.29
CA PRO A 157 -3.22 18.61 -9.76
C PRO A 157 -2.72 17.31 -10.38
N SER A 158 -1.54 17.31 -11.00
CA SER A 158 -0.95 16.10 -11.58
C SER A 158 -0.54 15.04 -10.54
N ARG A 159 -0.52 15.39 -9.24
CA ARG A 159 -0.18 14.50 -8.13
C ARG A 159 -1.28 14.38 -7.10
N PHE A 160 -2.19 15.32 -7.07
CA PHE A 160 -3.27 15.37 -6.09
C PHE A 160 -4.07 14.06 -6.05
N GLY A 161 -4.33 13.54 -4.85
CA GLY A 161 -5.00 12.27 -4.63
C GLY A 161 -4.16 11.02 -4.90
N ARG A 162 -2.88 11.15 -5.28
CA ARG A 162 -2.02 9.98 -5.50
C ARG A 162 -1.53 9.41 -4.19
N MET A 163 -1.69 8.11 -4.06
CA MET A 163 -1.07 7.31 -3.02
C MET A 163 0.45 7.26 -3.20
N LEU A 164 1.17 7.32 -2.10
CA LEU A 164 2.60 7.13 -2.00
C LEU A 164 2.91 5.83 -1.27
N GLU A 165 3.82 5.04 -1.82
CA GLU A 165 4.38 3.85 -1.18
C GLU A 165 5.90 3.92 -1.26
N ILE A 166 6.56 3.91 -0.12
CA ILE A 166 8.01 4.07 0.03
C ILE A 166 8.67 2.71 0.31
N LYS A 167 9.75 2.43 -0.38
CA LYS A 167 10.59 1.27 -0.14
C LYS A 167 12.06 1.68 -0.01
N ASN A 168 12.53 1.83 1.21
CA ASN A 168 13.93 2.09 1.52
C ASN A 168 14.75 0.79 1.39
N ILE A 169 15.32 0.58 0.21
CA ILE A 169 15.97 -0.67 -0.18
C ILE A 169 17.45 -0.65 0.26
N VAL A 170 17.87 -1.70 0.96
CA VAL A 170 19.26 -1.84 1.47
C VAL A 170 20.17 -2.56 0.47
N ASN A 171 19.72 -3.69 -0.09
CA ASN A 171 20.56 -4.64 -0.83
C ASN A 171 19.96 -5.04 -2.19
N ARG A 172 19.48 -4.08 -2.98
CA ARG A 172 18.89 -4.37 -4.28
C ARG A 172 19.28 -3.32 -5.32
N VAL A 173 19.51 -3.76 -6.54
CA VAL A 173 19.57 -2.84 -7.69
C VAL A 173 18.17 -2.31 -7.98
N ILE A 174 18.07 -0.99 -8.17
CA ILE A 174 16.83 -0.31 -8.53
C ILE A 174 16.80 -0.21 -10.06
N ASP A 175 15.92 -0.99 -10.68
CA ASP A 175 15.72 -1.08 -12.13
C ASP A 175 14.43 -0.39 -12.62
N GLY A 176 13.72 0.26 -11.71
CA GLY A 176 12.43 0.91 -11.99
C GLY A 176 11.24 -0.05 -12.08
N ILE A 177 11.45 -1.36 -11.94
CA ILE A 177 10.39 -2.37 -11.94
C ILE A 177 10.13 -2.83 -10.51
N PRO A 178 8.93 -2.59 -9.94
CA PRO A 178 8.62 -3.05 -8.59
C PRO A 178 8.56 -4.57 -8.55
N LYS A 179 9.00 -5.17 -7.43
CA LYS A 179 8.76 -6.59 -7.19
C LYS A 179 7.26 -6.88 -7.23
N LYS A 180 6.89 -8.13 -7.58
CA LYS A 180 5.49 -8.56 -7.65
C LYS A 180 4.73 -8.26 -6.35
N GLU A 181 5.33 -8.53 -5.20
CA GLU A 181 4.75 -8.25 -3.88
C GLU A 181 4.42 -6.76 -3.68
N TYR A 182 5.32 -5.85 -4.08
CA TYR A 182 5.10 -4.41 -3.99
C TYR A 182 4.05 -3.93 -5.01
N TRP A 183 4.08 -4.52 -6.20
CA TRP A 183 3.09 -4.21 -7.21
C TRP A 183 1.68 -4.59 -6.75
N VAL A 184 1.50 -5.82 -6.21
CA VAL A 184 0.21 -6.26 -5.65
C VAL A 184 -0.22 -5.34 -4.50
N GLN A 185 0.70 -4.96 -3.62
CA GLN A 185 0.42 -4.02 -2.53
C GLN A 185 -0.13 -2.70 -3.08
N MET A 186 0.55 -2.07 -4.03
CA MET A 186 0.15 -0.78 -4.61
C MET A 186 -1.18 -0.84 -5.38
N GLN A 187 -1.53 -2.01 -5.95
CA GLN A 187 -2.82 -2.19 -6.64
C GLN A 187 -4.00 -2.34 -5.67
N LEU A 188 -3.74 -2.71 -4.42
CA LEU A 188 -4.76 -2.92 -3.38
C LEU A 188 -4.87 -1.75 -2.40
N GLN A 189 -3.93 -0.83 -2.41
CA GLN A 189 -3.96 0.42 -1.68
C GLN A 189 -4.81 1.44 -2.39
#